data_68e4bc1b5a15b457a27a026d52142664
#
_entry.id   68e4bc1b5a15b457a27a026d52142664
#
_cell.length_a   1.000
_cell.length_b   1.000
_cell.length_c   1.000
_cell.angle_alpha   90.00
_cell.angle_beta   90.00
_cell.angle_gamma   90.00
#
_symmetry.space_group_name_H-M   'P 1'
#
loop_
_entity.id
_entity.type
_entity.pdbx_description
1 polymer ?
#
loop_
_entity_poly.entity_id
_entity_poly.type
_entity_poly.pdbx_seq_one_letter_code
_entity_poly.pdbx_strand_id
1 'polypeptide(L)'
;MTTPRSDSAGGAVTIKNYPHAMDIFRRLDGLEALGMMQRGEVPKTPITRWMNFSLETVERGHVVFAMLPHEDLYNMIGSVHGGIITTLMDNALGSAVQSVLPAGRVATTMDLHTRFHRPVTAATGKVFADARVVHAGRRTATSEAHLVAANGTVYATGSSTLIILEDKPA
;
A
#
# COMPACT_ATOMS: atom_id res chain seq x y z
N MET A 1 8.40 6.55 -37.47
CA MET A 1 7.52 5.38 -37.63
C MET A 1 7.29 4.78 -36.26
N THR A 2 6.16 5.10 -35.65
CA THR A 2 5.76 4.61 -34.34
C THR A 2 4.88 3.39 -34.56
N THR A 3 5.34 2.22 -34.14
CA THR A 3 4.55 0.99 -34.11
C THR A 3 3.46 1.12 -33.02
N PRO A 4 2.20 0.84 -33.33
CA PRO A 4 1.17 0.82 -32.27
C PRO A 4 1.37 -0.42 -31.40
N ARG A 5 1.34 -0.21 -30.08
CA ARG A 5 1.28 -1.30 -29.10
C ARG A 5 -0.03 -2.05 -29.30
N SER A 6 0.05 -3.37 -29.41
CA SER A 6 -1.10 -4.25 -29.45
C SER A 6 -1.86 -4.16 -28.12
N ASP A 7 -3.13 -3.75 -28.18
CA ASP A 7 -4.07 -3.84 -27.08
C ASP A 7 -4.28 -5.32 -26.71
N SER A 8 -3.59 -5.76 -25.66
CA SER A 8 -4.01 -6.96 -24.96
C SER A 8 -5.26 -6.59 -24.15
N ALA A 9 -6.37 -7.24 -24.47
CA ALA A 9 -7.70 -7.04 -23.91
C ALA A 9 -7.72 -7.25 -22.40
N GLY A 10 -7.37 -6.21 -21.65
CA GLY A 10 -7.71 -6.05 -20.27
C GLY A 10 -9.03 -5.30 -20.20
N GLY A 11 -10.14 -5.99 -19.99
CA GLY A 11 -11.44 -5.36 -19.83
C GLY A 11 -11.34 -4.24 -18.79
N ALA A 12 -11.73 -3.03 -19.18
CA ALA A 12 -11.79 -1.89 -18.29
C ALA A 12 -12.68 -2.26 -17.09
N VAL A 13 -12.08 -2.47 -15.93
CA VAL A 13 -12.82 -2.63 -14.69
C VAL A 13 -13.42 -1.27 -14.39
N THR A 14 -14.70 -1.12 -14.72
CA THR A 14 -15.46 0.06 -14.33
C THR A 14 -15.44 0.13 -12.80
N ILE A 15 -15.13 1.30 -12.25
CA ILE A 15 -15.13 1.60 -10.80
C ILE A 15 -16.44 1.12 -10.11
N LYS A 16 -17.54 0.99 -10.87
CA LYS A 16 -18.82 0.45 -10.41
C LYS A 16 -18.80 -1.01 -9.94
N ASN A 17 -17.81 -1.81 -10.33
CA ASN A 17 -17.73 -3.24 -9.97
C ASN A 17 -16.62 -3.55 -8.95
N TYR A 18 -15.94 -2.53 -8.42
CA TYR A 18 -15.04 -2.72 -7.32
C TYR A 18 -15.90 -2.68 -6.04
N PRO A 19 -16.02 -3.79 -5.29
CA PRO A 19 -16.64 -3.72 -3.98
C PRO A 19 -15.84 -2.66 -3.22
N HIS A 20 -16.49 -1.58 -2.83
CA HIS A 20 -15.81 -0.54 -2.08
C HIS A 20 -15.15 -1.23 -0.88
N ALA A 21 -13.86 -1.00 -0.68
CA ALA A 21 -13.16 -1.53 0.49
C ALA A 21 -13.94 -1.20 1.78
N MET A 22 -14.69 -0.09 1.76
CA MET A 22 -15.63 0.31 2.80
C MET A 22 -16.67 -0.77 3.13
N ASP A 23 -17.23 -1.48 2.14
CA ASP A 23 -18.26 -2.51 2.39
C ASP A 23 -17.68 -3.72 3.12
N ILE A 24 -16.38 -3.99 2.93
CA ILE A 24 -15.66 -5.05 3.62
C ILE A 24 -15.36 -4.60 5.05
N PHE A 25 -14.80 -3.41 5.23
CA PHE A 25 -14.45 -2.85 6.54
C PHE A 25 -15.68 -2.49 7.40
N ARG A 26 -16.90 -2.38 6.82
CA ARG A 26 -18.14 -2.29 7.58
C ARG A 26 -18.46 -3.57 8.34
N ARG A 27 -18.11 -4.72 7.78
CA ARG A 27 -18.52 -6.06 8.26
C ARG A 27 -17.44 -6.77 9.03
N LEU A 28 -16.18 -6.55 8.65
CA LEU A 28 -15.02 -7.23 9.20
C LEU A 28 -14.10 -6.24 9.89
N ASP A 29 -13.37 -6.71 10.89
CA ASP A 29 -12.25 -5.92 11.41
C ASP A 29 -11.14 -5.81 10.36
N GLY A 30 -10.24 -4.85 10.58
CA GLY A 30 -9.20 -4.55 9.59
C GLY A 30 -8.22 -5.70 9.36
N LEU A 31 -7.92 -6.50 10.39
CA LEU A 31 -7.02 -7.65 10.26
C LEU A 31 -7.62 -8.74 9.37
N GLU A 32 -8.88 -9.08 9.61
CA GLU A 32 -9.60 -10.08 8.81
C GLU A 32 -9.75 -9.63 7.35
N ALA A 33 -10.16 -8.38 7.13
CA ALA A 33 -10.32 -7.81 5.79
C ALA A 33 -9.01 -7.80 4.98
N LEU A 34 -7.91 -7.38 5.60
CA LEU A 34 -6.58 -7.41 4.97
C LEU A 34 -6.09 -8.85 4.74
N GLY A 35 -6.38 -9.78 5.64
CA GLY A 35 -6.10 -11.20 5.46
C GLY A 35 -6.81 -11.78 4.22
N MET A 36 -8.07 -11.42 3.99
CA MET A 36 -8.81 -11.80 2.77
C MET A 36 -8.16 -11.21 1.51
N MET A 37 -7.70 -9.95 1.56
CA MET A 37 -6.96 -9.33 0.45
C MET A 37 -5.65 -10.06 0.17
N GLN A 38 -4.91 -10.45 1.21
CA GLN A 38 -3.66 -11.20 1.09
C GLN A 38 -3.87 -12.56 0.43
N ARG A 39 -4.93 -13.29 0.80
CA ARG A 39 -5.27 -14.60 0.22
C ARG A 39 -5.91 -14.50 -1.17
N GLY A 40 -6.14 -13.28 -1.69
CA GLY A 40 -6.75 -13.06 -3.01
C GLY A 40 -8.26 -13.31 -3.06
N GLU A 41 -8.93 -13.39 -1.91
CA GLU A 41 -10.40 -13.53 -1.80
C GLU A 41 -11.12 -12.23 -2.16
N VAL A 42 -10.39 -11.12 -2.11
CA VAL A 42 -10.84 -9.79 -2.52
C VAL A 42 -9.92 -9.26 -3.61
N PRO A 43 -10.44 -8.68 -4.68
CA PRO A 43 -9.63 -8.11 -5.76
C PRO A 43 -8.67 -7.04 -5.23
N LYS A 44 -7.45 -7.01 -5.77
CA LYS A 44 -6.50 -5.93 -5.51
C LYS A 44 -7.10 -4.57 -5.86
N THR A 45 -6.82 -3.55 -5.06
CA THR A 45 -7.23 -2.18 -5.38
C THR A 45 -6.66 -1.74 -6.73
N PRO A 46 -7.29 -0.79 -7.44
CA PRO A 46 -6.80 -0.33 -8.74
C PRO A 46 -5.32 0.07 -8.70
N ILE A 47 -4.90 0.85 -7.70
CA ILE A 47 -3.52 1.31 -7.56
C ILE A 47 -2.56 0.14 -7.28
N THR A 48 -2.92 -0.79 -6.39
CA THR A 48 -2.11 -1.97 -6.04
C THR A 48 -1.91 -2.88 -7.26
N ARG A 49 -2.95 -3.02 -8.10
CA ARG A 49 -2.88 -3.78 -9.34
C ARG A 49 -2.02 -3.08 -10.39
N TRP A 50 -2.21 -1.77 -10.58
CA TRP A 50 -1.47 -0.99 -11.56
C TRP A 50 0.02 -0.94 -11.26
N MET A 51 0.38 -0.74 -9.99
CA MET A 51 1.76 -0.72 -9.52
C MET A 51 2.35 -2.12 -9.29
N ASN A 52 1.56 -3.17 -9.49
CA ASN A 52 1.93 -4.56 -9.20
C ASN A 52 2.46 -4.78 -7.77
N PHE A 53 1.86 -4.09 -6.78
CA PHE A 53 2.19 -4.32 -5.39
C PHE A 53 1.63 -5.64 -4.90
N SER A 54 2.33 -6.30 -3.99
CA SER A 54 1.87 -7.51 -3.30
C SER A 54 1.82 -7.28 -1.79
N LEU A 55 0.81 -7.84 -1.15
CA LEU A 55 0.64 -7.84 0.30
C LEU A 55 1.26 -9.13 0.86
N GLU A 56 2.41 -8.99 1.50
CA GLU A 56 3.25 -10.15 1.92
C GLU A 56 2.94 -10.60 3.35
N THR A 57 2.79 -9.65 4.27
CA THR A 57 2.54 -9.93 5.69
C THR A 57 1.36 -9.11 6.18
N VAL A 58 0.46 -9.76 6.93
CA VAL A 58 -0.67 -9.11 7.60
C VAL A 58 -0.74 -9.65 9.03
N GLU A 59 -0.36 -8.81 9.96
CA GLU A 59 -0.45 -9.05 11.40
C GLU A 59 -1.05 -7.81 12.06
N ARG A 60 -1.59 -7.96 13.24
CA ARG A 60 -2.15 -6.82 14.00
C ARG A 60 -1.08 -5.77 14.29
N GLY A 61 -1.21 -4.60 13.70
CA GLY A 61 -0.28 -3.48 13.82
C GLY A 61 1.00 -3.62 12.99
N HIS A 62 1.12 -4.66 12.15
CA HIS A 62 2.28 -4.88 11.29
C HIS A 62 1.84 -5.38 9.92
N VAL A 63 2.22 -4.66 8.87
CA VAL A 63 1.89 -5.01 7.49
C VAL A 63 3.09 -4.78 6.59
N VAL A 64 3.34 -5.71 5.69
CA VAL A 64 4.41 -5.61 4.69
C VAL A 64 3.81 -5.65 3.29
N PHE A 65 4.06 -4.61 2.52
CA PHE A 65 3.84 -4.59 1.07
C PHE A 65 5.17 -4.75 0.33
N ALA A 66 5.12 -5.35 -0.84
CA ALA A 66 6.30 -5.47 -1.68
C ALA A 66 6.05 -5.01 -3.11
N MET A 67 7.14 -4.66 -3.78
CA MET A 67 7.19 -4.29 -5.19
C MET A 67 8.45 -4.88 -5.82
N LEU A 68 8.32 -5.35 -7.07
CA LEU A 68 9.47 -5.64 -7.92
C LEU A 68 9.74 -4.42 -8.80
N PRO A 69 10.83 -3.66 -8.58
CA PRO A 69 11.15 -2.48 -9.37
C PRO A 69 11.41 -2.84 -10.83
N HIS A 70 10.95 -1.98 -11.76
CA HIS A 70 11.23 -2.10 -13.19
C HIS A 70 11.36 -0.70 -13.83
N GLU A 71 11.89 -0.64 -15.04
CA GLU A 71 12.28 0.63 -15.70
C GLU A 71 11.09 1.54 -16.01
N ASP A 72 9.88 0.99 -16.24
CA ASP A 72 8.68 1.81 -16.45
C ASP A 72 8.28 2.66 -15.24
N LEU A 73 8.88 2.41 -14.07
CA LEU A 73 8.69 3.19 -12.85
C LEU A 73 9.76 4.27 -12.64
N TYR A 74 10.70 4.42 -13.59
CA TYR A 74 11.84 5.31 -13.42
C TYR A 74 11.47 6.79 -13.64
N ASN A 75 12.20 7.62 -12.92
CA ASN A 75 12.30 9.05 -13.17
C ASN A 75 13.38 9.33 -14.24
N MET A 76 13.57 10.62 -14.57
CA MET A 76 14.52 11.05 -15.60
C MET A 76 16.01 10.78 -15.26
N ILE A 77 16.33 10.43 -14.02
CA ILE A 77 17.71 10.12 -13.57
C ILE A 77 17.97 8.62 -13.45
N GLY A 78 17.04 7.76 -13.92
CA GLY A 78 17.26 6.31 -14.03
C GLY A 78 17.06 5.52 -12.73
N SER A 79 16.21 5.99 -11.83
CA SER A 79 15.79 5.26 -10.64
C SER A 79 14.28 5.31 -10.47
N VAL A 80 13.71 4.39 -9.69
CA VAL A 80 12.28 4.39 -9.38
C VAL A 80 11.86 5.76 -8.84
N HIS A 81 10.80 6.31 -9.42
CA HIS A 81 10.28 7.62 -9.04
C HIS A 81 9.91 7.64 -7.56
N GLY A 82 10.31 8.68 -6.83
CA GLY A 82 10.06 8.80 -5.39
C GLY A 82 8.56 8.71 -5.04
N GLY A 83 7.68 9.24 -5.90
CA GLY A 83 6.23 9.11 -5.73
C GLY A 83 5.75 7.66 -5.73
N ILE A 84 6.36 6.77 -6.53
CA ILE A 84 6.03 5.34 -6.55
C ILE A 84 6.42 4.68 -5.23
N ILE A 85 7.63 4.97 -4.74
CA ILE A 85 8.10 4.49 -3.43
C ILE A 85 7.18 4.98 -2.32
N THR A 86 6.82 6.26 -2.35
CA THR A 86 5.92 6.86 -1.36
C THR A 86 4.53 6.21 -1.39
N THR A 87 4.00 5.89 -2.58
CA THR A 87 2.72 5.16 -2.72
C THR A 87 2.80 3.75 -2.11
N LEU A 88 3.90 3.04 -2.32
CA LEU A 88 4.10 1.72 -1.70
C LEU A 88 4.13 1.83 -0.18
N MET A 89 4.84 2.83 0.35
CA MET A 89 4.93 3.08 1.80
C MET A 89 3.59 3.52 2.38
N ASP A 90 2.82 4.36 1.68
CA ASP A 90 1.47 4.77 2.10
C ASP A 90 0.52 3.58 2.25
N ASN A 91 0.55 2.66 1.26
CA ASN A 91 -0.23 1.41 1.36
C ASN A 91 0.15 0.60 2.61
N ALA A 92 1.43 0.45 2.91
CA ALA A 92 1.89 -0.30 4.07
C ALA A 92 1.52 0.40 5.39
N LEU A 93 1.79 1.71 5.49
CA LEU A 93 1.51 2.53 6.67
C LEU A 93 0.01 2.56 7.00
N GLY A 94 -0.83 2.81 5.97
CA GLY A 94 -2.28 2.84 6.12
C GLY A 94 -2.85 1.48 6.50
N SER A 95 -2.35 0.41 5.86
CA SER A 95 -2.79 -0.96 6.16
C SER A 95 -2.36 -1.43 7.55
N ALA A 96 -1.17 -1.02 8.03
CA ALA A 96 -0.75 -1.31 9.40
C ALA A 96 -1.74 -0.73 10.41
N VAL A 97 -2.16 0.54 10.23
CA VAL A 97 -3.19 1.17 11.05
C VAL A 97 -4.53 0.47 10.87
N GLN A 98 -4.95 0.19 9.65
CA GLN A 98 -6.22 -0.49 9.38
C GLN A 98 -6.30 -1.86 10.09
N SER A 99 -5.20 -2.61 10.17
CA SER A 99 -5.15 -3.93 10.80
C SER A 99 -5.52 -3.95 12.30
N VAL A 100 -5.47 -2.80 12.98
CA VAL A 100 -5.84 -2.67 14.40
C VAL A 100 -7.24 -2.11 14.62
N LEU A 101 -7.94 -1.69 13.55
CA LEU A 101 -9.25 -1.08 13.65
C LEU A 101 -10.37 -2.13 13.68
N PRO A 102 -11.40 -1.94 14.53
CA PRO A 102 -12.58 -2.79 14.52
C PRO A 102 -13.43 -2.55 13.28
N ALA A 103 -14.38 -3.45 13.02
CA ALA A 103 -15.39 -3.28 11.99
C ALA A 103 -16.11 -1.91 12.11
N GLY A 104 -16.47 -1.32 10.97
CA GLY A 104 -17.12 0.00 10.90
C GLY A 104 -16.16 1.18 11.04
N ARG A 105 -14.85 0.95 11.11
CA ARG A 105 -13.84 2.00 11.15
C ARG A 105 -12.82 1.86 10.02
N VAL A 106 -12.45 3.00 9.45
CA VAL A 106 -11.41 3.09 8.41
C VAL A 106 -10.46 4.23 8.74
N ALA A 107 -9.22 4.07 8.34
CA ALA A 107 -8.22 5.12 8.44
C ALA A 107 -7.95 5.75 7.06
N THR A 108 -7.69 7.06 7.04
CA THR A 108 -7.20 7.75 5.85
C THR A 108 -6.05 8.68 6.22
N THR A 109 -5.09 8.80 5.31
CA THR A 109 -3.85 9.55 5.50
C THR A 109 -4.12 11.05 5.66
N MET A 110 -3.58 11.66 6.70
CA MET A 110 -3.56 13.10 6.93
C MET A 110 -2.23 13.72 6.51
N ASP A 111 -1.14 13.05 6.86
CA ASP A 111 0.21 13.41 6.45
C ASP A 111 1.01 12.17 6.10
N LEU A 112 2.02 12.34 5.27
CA LEU A 112 2.91 11.28 4.85
C LEU A 112 4.31 11.86 4.62
N HIS A 113 5.26 11.40 5.39
CA HIS A 113 6.66 11.80 5.29
C HIS A 113 7.50 10.63 4.79
N THR A 114 8.24 10.85 3.72
CA THR A 114 9.19 9.86 3.17
C THR A 114 10.57 10.47 3.04
N ARG A 115 11.59 9.78 3.54
CA ARG A 115 13.00 10.12 3.36
C ARG A 115 13.67 9.03 2.56
N PHE A 116 14.28 9.43 1.43
CA PHE A 116 14.99 8.53 0.53
C PHE A 116 16.47 8.51 0.89
N HIS A 117 17.01 7.32 1.09
CA HIS A 117 18.42 7.13 1.50
C HIS A 117 19.29 6.62 0.34
N ARG A 118 18.69 5.84 -0.57
CA ARG A 118 19.35 5.22 -1.72
C ARG A 118 18.43 5.15 -2.93
N PRO A 119 18.96 5.24 -4.16
CA PRO A 119 18.14 4.99 -5.35
C PRO A 119 17.72 3.52 -5.41
N VAL A 120 16.47 3.29 -5.76
CA VAL A 120 15.92 1.96 -6.06
C VAL A 120 15.92 1.79 -7.57
N THR A 121 16.44 0.66 -8.06
CA THR A 121 16.48 0.31 -9.49
C THR A 121 16.00 -1.13 -9.71
N ALA A 122 15.83 -1.56 -10.95
CA ALA A 122 15.52 -2.95 -11.28
C ALA A 122 16.58 -3.92 -10.71
N ALA A 123 17.84 -3.50 -10.67
CA ALA A 123 18.94 -4.29 -10.10
C ALA A 123 18.86 -4.45 -8.57
N THR A 124 18.06 -3.62 -7.88
CA THR A 124 17.83 -3.76 -6.43
C THR A 124 17.09 -5.07 -6.11
N GLY A 125 16.31 -5.60 -7.06
CA GLY A 125 15.42 -6.71 -6.82
C GLY A 125 14.18 -6.30 -5.99
N LYS A 126 13.48 -7.28 -5.46
CA LYS A 126 12.24 -7.05 -4.69
C LYS A 126 12.52 -6.20 -3.45
N VAL A 127 11.73 -5.16 -3.26
CA VAL A 127 11.76 -4.28 -2.07
C VAL A 127 10.49 -4.42 -1.27
N PHE A 128 10.60 -4.22 0.04
CA PHE A 128 9.56 -4.43 1.01
C PHE A 128 9.34 -3.15 1.83
N ALA A 129 8.12 -2.65 1.86
CA ALA A 129 7.69 -1.61 2.79
C ALA A 129 7.15 -2.28 4.05
N ASP A 130 7.99 -2.38 5.06
CA ASP A 130 7.68 -2.96 6.38
C ASP A 130 7.15 -1.84 7.29
N ALA A 131 5.86 -1.87 7.60
CA ALA A 131 5.17 -0.83 8.35
C ALA A 131 4.62 -1.35 9.68
N ARG A 132 4.77 -0.53 10.73
CA ARG A 132 4.27 -0.82 12.06
C ARG A 132 3.51 0.35 12.65
N VAL A 133 2.46 0.04 13.40
CA VAL A 133 1.73 1.04 14.18
C VAL A 133 2.61 1.48 15.36
N VAL A 134 2.76 2.79 15.51
CA VAL A 134 3.41 3.42 16.67
C VAL A 134 2.39 3.71 17.76
N HIS A 135 1.24 4.29 17.37
CA HIS A 135 0.16 4.60 18.27
C HIS A 135 -1.19 4.54 17.53
N ALA A 136 -2.20 4.00 18.19
CA ALA A 136 -3.57 4.04 17.69
C ALA A 136 -4.51 4.56 18.79
N GLY A 137 -5.01 5.78 18.59
CA GLY A 137 -5.99 6.43 19.46
C GLY A 137 -7.42 6.29 18.92
N ARG A 138 -8.34 7.04 19.53
CA ARG A 138 -9.75 7.02 19.13
C ARG A 138 -10.02 7.72 17.79
N ARG A 139 -9.29 8.80 17.48
CA ARG A 139 -9.52 9.67 16.31
C ARG A 139 -8.36 9.68 15.34
N THR A 140 -7.16 9.39 15.81
CA THR A 140 -5.92 9.41 15.01
C THR A 140 -5.05 8.22 15.37
N ALA A 141 -4.24 7.80 14.41
CA ALA A 141 -3.19 6.81 14.61
C ALA A 141 -1.93 7.26 13.88
N THR A 142 -0.79 6.75 14.33
CA THR A 142 0.52 6.97 13.68
C THR A 142 1.18 5.64 13.39
N SER A 143 1.88 5.59 12.27
CA SER A 143 2.66 4.44 11.83
C SER A 143 4.00 4.86 11.26
N GLU A 144 4.97 3.96 11.30
CA GLU A 144 6.31 4.10 10.72
C GLU A 144 6.62 2.93 9.79
N ALA A 145 7.42 3.18 8.76
CA ALA A 145 7.82 2.15 7.81
C ALA A 145 9.27 2.32 7.35
N HIS A 146 9.87 1.17 7.00
CA HIS A 146 11.14 1.09 6.31
C HIS A 146 10.95 0.42 4.95
N LEU A 147 11.50 1.02 3.89
CA LEU A 147 11.65 0.33 2.61
C LEU A 147 12.99 -0.39 2.62
N VAL A 148 12.94 -1.71 2.57
CA VAL A 148 14.14 -2.57 2.66
C VAL A 148 14.22 -3.52 1.48
N ALA A 149 15.43 -3.88 1.06
CA ALA A 149 15.66 -5.00 0.16
C ALA A 149 15.81 -6.31 0.95
N ALA A 150 15.81 -7.45 0.25
CA ALA A 150 15.92 -8.78 0.86
C ALA A 150 17.19 -8.99 1.71
N ASN A 151 18.25 -8.24 1.43
CA ASN A 151 19.50 -8.27 2.19
C ASN A 151 19.49 -7.34 3.43
N GLY A 152 18.35 -6.72 3.77
CA GLY A 152 18.20 -5.81 4.89
C GLY A 152 18.66 -4.37 4.63
N THR A 153 19.13 -4.03 3.42
CA THR A 153 19.52 -2.65 3.09
C THR A 153 18.30 -1.73 3.10
N VAL A 154 18.36 -0.64 3.87
CA VAL A 154 17.31 0.38 3.94
C VAL A 154 17.45 1.38 2.79
N TYR A 155 16.40 1.57 2.01
CA TYR A 155 16.31 2.49 0.87
C TYR A 155 15.53 3.76 1.18
N ALA A 156 14.50 3.65 2.00
CA ALA A 156 13.72 4.78 2.48
C ALA A 156 13.17 4.50 3.88
N THR A 157 12.82 5.58 4.58
CA THR A 157 12.06 5.54 5.83
C THR A 157 10.87 6.47 5.71
N GLY A 158 9.78 6.19 6.40
CA GLY A 158 8.61 7.03 6.38
C GLY A 158 7.77 6.91 7.63
N SER A 159 6.92 7.91 7.81
CA SER A 159 5.90 7.94 8.86
C SER A 159 4.63 8.59 8.34
N SER A 160 3.52 8.25 8.95
CA SER A 160 2.21 8.79 8.59
C SER A 160 1.36 8.99 9.83
N THR A 161 0.58 10.08 9.82
CA THR A 161 -0.55 10.27 10.71
C THR A 161 -1.83 10.03 9.92
N LEU A 162 -2.72 9.24 10.48
CA LEU A 162 -4.00 8.90 9.87
C LEU A 162 -5.15 9.36 10.77
N ILE A 163 -6.21 9.85 10.15
CA ILE A 163 -7.49 10.06 10.84
C ILE A 163 -8.34 8.80 10.74
N ILE A 164 -8.97 8.44 11.85
CA ILE A 164 -9.89 7.31 11.94
C ILE A 164 -11.31 7.84 11.75
N LEU A 165 -11.97 7.34 10.72
CA LEU A 165 -13.34 7.67 10.37
C LEU A 165 -14.26 6.54 10.83
N GLU A 166 -15.40 6.91 11.40
CA GLU A 166 -16.49 5.98 11.67
C GLU A 166 -17.44 5.99 10.48
N ASP A 167 -17.64 4.83 9.91
CA ASP A 167 -18.64 4.66 8.86
C ASP A 167 -20.00 4.47 9.55
N LYS A 168 -20.75 5.57 9.69
CA LYS A 168 -22.12 5.50 10.18
C LYS A 168 -22.99 5.02 9.02
N PRO A 169 -23.77 3.95 9.20
CA PRO A 169 -24.81 3.62 8.22
C PRO A 169 -25.73 4.84 8.05
N ALA A 170 -25.98 5.17 6.79
CA ALA A 170 -26.93 6.22 6.41
C ALA A 170 -28.34 5.86 6.89
#